data_13c9282a5d60834b82c54b8f4e34bec3
#
_entry.id   13c9282a5d60834b82c54b8f4e34bec3
#
_cell.length_a   1.000
_cell.length_b   1.000
_cell.length_c   1.000
_cell.angle_alpha   90.00
_cell.angle_beta   90.00
_cell.angle_gamma   90.00
#
_symmetry.space_group_name_H-M   'P 1'
#
loop_
_entity.id
_entity.type
_entity.pdbx_description
1 polymer ?
#
loop_
_entity_poly.entity_id
_entity_poly.type
_entity_poly.pdbx_seq_one_letter_code
_entity_poly.pdbx_strand_id
1 'polypeptide(L)'
;MTAGPRLVVVGDPAGRRVAFFQDALRAAGLPGARAVAWLDVLCGRARFAAGETVRVDSPGEVPAVDRLLRGTDDPARVEGGRLWYERFTAALAGLAAGAARAGAVLVDDPAETAVLFDKRLSHGRLAAAGVPVPASPTSGPAGAPVRGWDDLVALMAAAGLRRVFVKPAHGSSASGVLALETAGGGRVQAVTSVERDGAGRLFNSLRVRRYTGAREVGALVDALAPDGLHVERWLPKAVQGGRAADLRVVVTGGRATHAVVRTSRSPLTNLHLGGARGDLAAARAAIAAAGSRWEEALAVCERAAAAFPGTRCVGVDLLPGAGWRRFAVGEVNAFGDLLPGLTGLPGSGAEGLDTYGAQVADLLDRPPDRAGATVAGTSGTATATTATVTTGTGRT
;
A
#
# COMPACT_ATOMS: atom_id res chain seq x y z
N MET A 1 10.06 -33.09 21.76
CA MET A 1 9.01 -32.19 21.29
C MET A 1 9.67 -30.82 21.11
N THR A 2 9.90 -30.39 19.87
CA THR A 2 10.39 -29.02 19.57
C THR A 2 9.29 -28.05 20.00
N ALA A 3 9.63 -27.12 20.88
CA ALA A 3 8.70 -26.04 21.27
C ALA A 3 8.22 -25.32 20.01
N GLY A 4 6.91 -25.19 19.84
CA GLY A 4 6.31 -24.51 18.70
C GLY A 4 6.79 -23.05 18.57
N PRO A 5 6.56 -22.39 17.42
CA PRO A 5 7.03 -21.03 17.20
C PRO A 5 6.44 -20.06 18.24
N ARG A 6 7.28 -19.24 18.84
CA ARG A 6 6.87 -18.19 19.77
C ARG A 6 6.46 -16.96 18.96
N LEU A 7 5.17 -16.87 18.65
CA LEU A 7 4.63 -15.83 17.77
C LEU A 7 4.26 -14.56 18.56
N VAL A 8 4.57 -13.43 17.97
CA VAL A 8 4.16 -12.08 18.42
C VAL A 8 3.45 -11.40 17.26
N VAL A 9 2.33 -10.73 17.54
CA VAL A 9 1.66 -9.86 16.57
C VAL A 9 1.67 -8.43 17.08
N VAL A 10 2.25 -7.52 16.31
CA VAL A 10 2.16 -6.08 16.51
C VAL A 10 0.94 -5.59 15.75
N GLY A 11 -0.04 -5.02 16.44
CA GLY A 11 -1.31 -4.60 15.85
C GLY A 11 -2.20 -3.87 16.85
N ASP A 12 -3.48 -3.76 16.53
CA ASP A 12 -4.51 -3.38 17.51
C ASP A 12 -5.00 -4.63 18.22
N PRO A 13 -4.74 -4.81 19.54
CA PRO A 13 -5.13 -6.02 20.26
C PRO A 13 -6.65 -6.28 20.27
N ALA A 14 -7.49 -5.23 20.16
CA ALA A 14 -8.94 -5.33 20.05
C ALA A 14 -9.43 -5.38 18.58
N GLY A 15 -8.50 -5.24 17.62
CA GLY A 15 -8.82 -5.12 16.21
C GLY A 15 -9.10 -6.44 15.54
N ARG A 16 -9.93 -6.39 14.50
CA ARG A 16 -10.32 -7.56 13.71
C ARG A 16 -9.12 -8.32 13.12
N ARG A 17 -8.06 -7.62 12.70
CA ARG A 17 -6.86 -8.24 12.11
C ARG A 17 -6.16 -9.15 13.10
N VAL A 18 -5.94 -8.68 14.32
CA VAL A 18 -5.35 -9.50 15.41
C VAL A 18 -6.27 -10.67 15.75
N ALA A 19 -7.58 -10.45 15.86
CA ALA A 19 -8.55 -11.52 16.12
C ALA A 19 -8.50 -12.60 15.04
N PHE A 20 -8.55 -12.26 13.76
CA PHE A 20 -8.45 -13.23 12.65
C PHE A 20 -7.12 -14.01 12.65
N PHE A 21 -6.01 -13.35 12.98
CA PHE A 21 -4.73 -14.03 13.10
C PHE A 21 -4.72 -15.04 14.25
N GLN A 22 -5.27 -14.68 15.41
CA GLN A 22 -5.43 -15.57 16.55
C GLN A 22 -6.33 -16.77 16.23
N ASP A 23 -7.42 -16.53 15.51
CA ASP A 23 -8.34 -17.58 15.06
C ASP A 23 -7.65 -18.56 14.09
N ALA A 24 -6.87 -18.05 13.15
CA ALA A 24 -6.10 -18.85 12.21
C ALA A 24 -5.03 -19.72 12.93
N LEU A 25 -4.34 -19.15 13.92
CA LEU A 25 -3.40 -19.92 14.75
C LEU A 25 -4.10 -21.06 15.50
N ARG A 26 -5.26 -20.75 16.10
CA ARG A 26 -6.07 -21.74 16.82
C ARG A 26 -6.55 -22.86 15.89
N ALA A 27 -7.01 -22.50 14.69
CA ALA A 27 -7.44 -23.45 13.67
C ALA A 27 -6.28 -24.36 13.19
N ALA A 28 -5.05 -23.84 13.19
CA ALA A 28 -3.83 -24.59 12.88
C ALA A 28 -3.28 -25.40 14.09
N GLY A 29 -3.97 -25.43 15.24
CA GLY A 29 -3.51 -26.13 16.45
C GLY A 29 -2.30 -25.47 17.13
N LEU A 30 -2.03 -24.19 16.86
CA LEU A 30 -0.91 -23.46 17.41
C LEU A 30 -1.30 -22.65 18.65
N PRO A 31 -0.34 -22.38 19.57
CA PRO A 31 -0.52 -21.40 20.63
C PRO A 31 -0.85 -20.02 20.04
N GLY A 32 -1.66 -19.25 20.76
CA GLY A 32 -1.95 -17.88 20.40
C GLY A 32 -0.69 -17.01 20.39
N ALA A 33 -0.64 -16.02 19.51
CA ALA A 33 0.43 -15.03 19.47
C ALA A 33 0.29 -14.04 20.63
N ARG A 34 1.41 -13.62 21.21
CA ARG A 34 1.44 -12.49 22.12
C ARG A 34 1.16 -11.20 21.35
N ALA A 35 0.12 -10.46 21.73
CA ALA A 35 -0.20 -9.19 21.11
C ALA A 35 0.64 -8.05 21.71
N VAL A 36 1.14 -7.17 20.85
CA VAL A 36 1.84 -5.92 21.18
C VAL A 36 1.09 -4.77 20.51
N ALA A 37 0.61 -3.81 21.30
CA ALA A 37 -0.12 -2.69 20.76
C ALA A 37 0.81 -1.72 20.00
N TRP A 38 0.35 -1.15 18.89
CA TRP A 38 1.07 -0.07 18.21
C TRP A 38 1.34 1.13 19.12
N LEU A 39 0.43 1.39 20.06
CA LEU A 39 0.62 2.44 21.08
C LEU A 39 1.90 2.19 21.90
N ASP A 40 2.18 0.92 22.25
CA ASP A 40 3.40 0.58 23.00
C ASP A 40 4.66 0.70 22.14
N VAL A 41 4.56 0.39 20.84
CA VAL A 41 5.66 0.62 19.89
C VAL A 41 5.99 2.10 19.80
N LEU A 42 4.97 2.94 19.56
CA LEU A 42 5.12 4.39 19.40
C LEU A 42 5.61 5.09 20.68
N CYS A 43 5.27 4.55 21.86
CA CYS A 43 5.73 5.05 23.15
C CYS A 43 7.05 4.41 23.65
N GLY A 44 7.72 3.57 22.85
CA GLY A 44 8.96 2.89 23.21
C GLY A 44 8.82 1.84 24.31
N ARG A 45 7.61 1.35 24.59
CA ARG A 45 7.32 0.35 25.61
C ARG A 45 7.32 -1.08 25.10
N ALA A 46 7.26 -1.29 23.78
CA ALA A 46 7.29 -2.62 23.19
C ALA A 46 8.58 -3.36 23.59
N ARG A 47 8.44 -4.64 23.95
CA ARG A 47 9.55 -5.53 24.32
C ARG A 47 9.43 -6.84 23.56
N PHE A 48 10.56 -7.33 23.11
CA PHE A 48 10.70 -8.61 22.41
C PHE A 48 11.67 -9.51 23.17
N ALA A 49 11.65 -10.81 22.89
CA ALA A 49 12.52 -11.81 23.50
C ALA A 49 13.18 -12.68 22.42
N ALA A 50 14.31 -13.26 22.77
CA ALA A 50 15.05 -14.17 21.88
C ALA A 50 14.18 -15.34 21.41
N GLY A 51 14.26 -15.63 20.11
CA GLY A 51 13.49 -16.71 19.47
C GLY A 51 12.01 -16.37 19.20
N GLU A 52 11.55 -15.14 19.45
CA GLU A 52 10.23 -14.71 19.01
C GLU A 52 10.22 -14.43 17.50
N THR A 53 9.13 -14.80 16.84
CA THR A 53 8.82 -14.45 15.45
C THR A 53 7.74 -13.38 15.48
N VAL A 54 8.06 -12.20 15.00
CA VAL A 54 7.24 -10.98 15.11
C VAL A 54 6.57 -10.69 13.78
N ARG A 55 5.26 -10.82 13.75
CA ARG A 55 4.42 -10.35 12.65
C ARG A 55 3.96 -8.93 12.94
N VAL A 56 4.14 -8.04 11.97
CA VAL A 56 3.60 -6.68 12.02
C VAL A 56 2.32 -6.61 11.21
N ASP A 57 1.29 -6.00 11.76
CA ASP A 57 0.04 -5.69 11.07
C ASP A 57 -0.22 -4.18 11.06
N SER A 58 -1.20 -3.74 10.30
CA SER A 58 -1.60 -2.34 10.20
C SER A 58 -1.81 -1.71 11.60
N PRO A 59 -1.43 -0.44 11.79
CA PRO A 59 -1.78 0.31 13.01
C PRO A 59 -3.28 0.39 13.30
N GLY A 60 -4.12 0.11 12.28
CA GLY A 60 -5.57 0.17 12.41
C GLY A 60 -6.10 1.59 12.45
N GLU A 61 -7.32 1.72 12.99
CA GLU A 61 -8.03 2.99 13.15
C GLU A 61 -8.16 3.33 14.65
N VAL A 62 -7.09 3.15 15.41
CA VAL A 62 -7.05 3.44 16.85
C VAL A 62 -6.79 4.94 17.05
N PRO A 63 -7.72 5.72 17.64
CA PRO A 63 -7.59 7.18 17.72
C PRO A 63 -6.30 7.65 18.40
N ALA A 64 -5.86 6.97 19.46
CA ALA A 64 -4.62 7.32 20.15
C ALA A 64 -3.37 7.07 19.29
N VAL A 65 -3.39 6.03 18.46
CA VAL A 65 -2.31 5.72 17.49
C VAL A 65 -2.32 6.74 16.35
N ASP A 66 -3.48 7.04 15.79
CA ASP A 66 -3.61 8.00 14.69
C ASP A 66 -3.21 9.43 15.14
N ARG A 67 -3.55 9.82 16.37
CA ARG A 67 -3.08 11.08 16.98
C ARG A 67 -1.55 11.15 17.03
N LEU A 68 -0.89 10.08 17.46
CA LEU A 68 0.58 10.02 17.52
C LEU A 68 1.21 10.00 16.14
N LEU A 69 0.59 9.35 15.16
CA LEU A 69 1.13 9.26 13.81
C LEU A 69 0.80 10.50 12.97
N ARG A 70 -0.46 10.92 12.91
CA ARG A 70 -0.97 11.97 12.03
C ARG A 70 -0.98 13.36 12.66
N GLY A 71 -1.05 13.44 14.00
CA GLY A 71 -1.12 14.71 14.72
C GLY A 71 -2.51 15.35 14.75
N THR A 72 -3.57 14.59 14.46
CA THR A 72 -4.98 15.02 14.54
C THR A 72 -5.84 14.00 15.27
N ASP A 73 -6.87 14.49 15.95
CA ASP A 73 -7.86 13.66 16.68
C ASP A 73 -9.04 13.26 15.79
N ASP A 74 -9.16 13.85 14.61
CA ASP A 74 -10.28 13.60 13.70
C ASP A 74 -9.88 12.56 12.65
N PRO A 75 -10.39 11.33 12.71
CA PRO A 75 -10.06 10.26 11.77
C PRO A 75 -10.58 10.53 10.35
N ALA A 76 -11.53 11.45 10.18
CA ALA A 76 -12.05 11.82 8.88
C ALA A 76 -11.15 12.82 8.14
N ARG A 77 -10.18 13.48 8.82
CA ARG A 77 -9.22 14.40 8.19
C ARG A 77 -8.37 13.68 7.15
N VAL A 78 -8.20 14.32 5.99
CA VAL A 78 -7.38 13.77 4.89
C VAL A 78 -5.93 14.15 5.05
N GLU A 79 -5.66 15.36 5.53
CA GLU A 79 -4.31 15.92 5.68
C GLU A 79 -3.50 15.22 6.80
N GLY A 80 -2.19 15.40 6.76
CA GLY A 80 -1.24 14.81 7.71
C GLY A 80 -0.70 13.44 7.29
N GLY A 81 -0.95 13.03 6.04
CA GLY A 81 -0.48 11.75 5.51
C GLY A 81 1.04 11.64 5.48
N ARG A 82 1.75 12.73 5.15
CA ARG A 82 3.21 12.76 5.17
C ARG A 82 3.77 12.57 6.57
N LEU A 83 3.25 13.28 7.55
CA LEU A 83 3.67 13.16 8.95
C LEU A 83 3.40 11.75 9.50
N TRP A 84 2.23 11.19 9.13
CA TRP A 84 1.88 9.80 9.47
C TRP A 84 2.94 8.83 8.93
N TYR A 85 3.32 8.98 7.68
CA TYR A 85 4.31 8.12 7.01
C TYR A 85 5.70 8.23 7.65
N GLU A 86 6.18 9.46 7.90
CA GLU A 86 7.47 9.71 8.54
C GLU A 86 7.55 9.05 9.92
N ARG A 87 6.51 9.21 10.74
CA ARG A 87 6.45 8.62 12.08
C ARG A 87 6.26 7.11 12.06
N PHE A 88 5.44 6.60 11.14
CA PHE A 88 5.22 5.17 10.97
C PHE A 88 6.51 4.45 10.54
N THR A 89 7.23 4.97 9.56
CA THR A 89 8.49 4.38 9.09
C THR A 89 9.58 4.45 10.15
N ALA A 90 9.66 5.55 10.91
CA ALA A 90 10.55 5.64 12.07
C ALA A 90 10.21 4.61 13.15
N ALA A 91 8.91 4.40 13.43
CA ALA A 91 8.45 3.39 14.38
C ALA A 91 8.77 1.97 13.91
N LEU A 92 8.59 1.67 12.60
CA LEU A 92 8.97 0.38 12.01
C LEU A 92 10.49 0.12 12.15
N ALA A 93 11.32 1.12 11.86
CA ALA A 93 12.77 1.00 12.00
C ALA A 93 13.17 0.78 13.47
N GLY A 94 12.54 1.49 14.40
CA GLY A 94 12.73 1.30 15.84
C GLY A 94 12.33 -0.08 16.34
N LEU A 95 11.19 -0.58 15.84
CA LEU A 95 10.68 -1.92 16.10
C LEU A 95 11.67 -2.99 15.59
N ALA A 96 12.15 -2.85 14.35
CA ALA A 96 13.11 -3.77 13.75
C ALA A 96 14.42 -3.82 14.57
N ALA A 97 14.97 -2.66 14.93
CA ALA A 97 16.15 -2.58 15.75
C ALA A 97 15.92 -3.18 17.15
N GLY A 98 14.74 -2.99 17.75
CA GLY A 98 14.34 -3.58 19.03
C GLY A 98 14.25 -5.09 18.98
N ALA A 99 13.63 -5.64 17.92
CA ALA A 99 13.51 -7.07 17.68
C ALA A 99 14.89 -7.70 17.48
N ALA A 100 15.73 -7.11 16.63
CA ALA A 100 17.09 -7.60 16.36
C ALA A 100 17.95 -7.64 17.64
N ARG A 101 17.94 -6.57 18.44
CA ARG A 101 18.66 -6.54 19.72
C ARG A 101 18.20 -7.61 20.70
N ALA A 102 16.94 -7.99 20.65
CA ALA A 102 16.36 -9.03 21.50
C ALA A 102 16.58 -10.45 20.95
N GLY A 103 17.13 -10.61 19.74
CA GLY A 103 17.21 -11.92 19.06
C GLY A 103 15.86 -12.45 18.58
N ALA A 104 14.90 -11.54 18.30
CA ALA A 104 13.65 -11.84 17.64
C ALA A 104 13.76 -11.57 16.13
N VAL A 105 12.91 -12.21 15.32
CA VAL A 105 12.91 -12.11 13.86
C VAL A 105 11.58 -11.56 13.36
N LEU A 106 11.63 -10.60 12.43
CA LEU A 106 10.44 -10.09 11.77
C LEU A 106 10.00 -11.02 10.63
N VAL A 107 8.70 -11.15 10.43
CA VAL A 107 8.11 -11.92 9.31
C VAL A 107 8.29 -11.17 8.00
N ASP A 108 8.10 -9.86 8.02
CA ASP A 108 8.18 -9.00 6.84
C ASP A 108 9.30 -7.97 7.00
N ASP A 109 9.88 -7.53 5.87
CA ASP A 109 10.91 -6.49 5.83
C ASP A 109 10.28 -5.10 6.06
N PRO A 110 10.69 -4.38 7.13
CA PRO A 110 10.20 -3.04 7.40
C PRO A 110 10.53 -2.02 6.31
N ALA A 111 11.66 -2.17 5.61
CA ALA A 111 12.04 -1.28 4.52
C ALA A 111 11.12 -1.45 3.31
N GLU A 112 10.75 -2.67 2.98
CA GLU A 112 9.75 -2.93 1.93
C GLU A 112 8.35 -2.46 2.34
N THR A 113 7.97 -2.65 3.60
CA THR A 113 6.73 -2.10 4.14
C THR A 113 6.70 -0.57 3.99
N ALA A 114 7.80 0.11 4.27
CA ALA A 114 7.91 1.56 4.06
C ALA A 114 7.72 1.95 2.58
N VAL A 115 8.32 1.23 1.64
CA VAL A 115 8.12 1.45 0.20
C VAL A 115 6.66 1.24 -0.20
N LEU A 116 5.99 0.21 0.31
CA LEU A 116 4.57 -0.08 0.02
C LEU A 116 3.63 1.02 0.52
N PHE A 117 4.02 1.77 1.55
CA PHE A 117 3.25 2.91 2.07
C PHE A 117 3.53 4.24 1.35
N ASP A 118 4.45 4.30 0.38
CA ASP A 118 4.59 5.44 -0.55
C ASP A 118 4.23 4.99 -1.97
N LYS A 119 3.10 5.47 -2.49
CA LYS A 119 2.58 5.10 -3.81
C LYS A 119 3.56 5.43 -4.94
N ARG A 120 4.38 6.47 -4.80
CA ARG A 120 5.38 6.88 -5.80
C ARG A 120 6.53 5.88 -5.85
N LEU A 121 7.04 5.49 -4.67
CA LEU A 121 8.13 4.53 -4.54
C LEU A 121 7.68 3.12 -4.94
N SER A 122 6.51 2.69 -4.45
CA SER A 122 5.91 1.40 -4.81
C SER A 122 5.66 1.29 -6.32
N HIS A 123 5.07 2.33 -6.93
CA HIS A 123 4.85 2.39 -8.37
C HIS A 123 6.18 2.32 -9.16
N GLY A 124 7.19 3.08 -8.74
CA GLY A 124 8.51 3.06 -9.38
C GLY A 124 9.18 1.69 -9.31
N ARG A 125 9.08 1.01 -8.17
CA ARG A 125 9.62 -0.34 -7.97
C ARG A 125 8.91 -1.38 -8.85
N LEU A 126 7.58 -1.30 -8.96
CA LEU A 126 6.79 -2.14 -9.86
C LEU A 126 7.16 -1.91 -11.32
N ALA A 127 7.26 -0.65 -11.75
CA ALA A 127 7.65 -0.30 -13.12
C ALA A 127 9.05 -0.80 -13.45
N ALA A 128 10.02 -0.64 -12.55
CA ALA A 128 11.39 -1.16 -12.72
C ALA A 128 11.44 -2.70 -12.79
N ALA A 129 10.52 -3.40 -12.12
CA ALA A 129 10.35 -4.85 -12.18
C ALA A 129 9.57 -5.32 -13.42
N GLY A 130 9.22 -4.42 -14.36
CA GLY A 130 8.47 -4.77 -15.57
C GLY A 130 7.00 -5.15 -15.31
N VAL A 131 6.47 -4.84 -14.13
CA VAL A 131 5.04 -5.04 -13.83
C VAL A 131 4.24 -3.97 -14.58
N PRO A 132 3.17 -4.35 -15.32
CA PRO A 132 2.32 -3.36 -15.97
C PRO A 132 1.64 -2.45 -14.93
N VAL A 133 1.93 -1.16 -14.97
CA VAL A 133 1.32 -0.12 -14.13
C VAL A 133 0.80 1.04 -15.00
N PRO A 134 -0.15 1.85 -14.54
CA PRO A 134 -0.55 3.06 -15.25
C PRO A 134 0.64 4.01 -15.43
N ALA A 135 0.78 4.68 -16.56
CA ALA A 135 1.85 5.66 -16.74
C ALA A 135 1.75 6.77 -15.67
N SER A 136 2.87 7.09 -15.01
CA SER A 136 2.93 8.07 -13.94
C SER A 136 4.18 8.96 -14.06
N PRO A 137 4.01 10.28 -14.17
CA PRO A 137 5.14 11.22 -14.16
C PRO A 137 5.73 11.47 -12.76
N THR A 138 5.04 11.03 -11.70
CA THR A 138 5.50 11.15 -10.30
C THR A 138 6.09 9.85 -9.76
N SER A 139 6.39 8.89 -10.63
CA SER A 139 6.85 7.55 -10.28
C SER A 139 8.29 7.54 -9.76
N GLY A 140 8.53 6.80 -8.69
CA GLY A 140 9.86 6.61 -8.12
C GLY A 140 10.43 7.81 -7.39
N PRO A 141 11.68 7.71 -6.89
CA PRO A 141 12.32 8.79 -6.13
C PRO A 141 12.67 10.02 -6.98
N ALA A 142 12.85 9.84 -8.28
CA ALA A 142 13.12 10.91 -9.24
C ALA A 142 11.85 11.49 -9.88
N GLY A 143 10.67 11.05 -9.45
CA GLY A 143 9.38 11.54 -9.96
C GLY A 143 9.19 13.03 -9.72
N ALA A 144 8.55 13.72 -10.69
CA ALA A 144 8.32 15.14 -10.58
C ALA A 144 7.44 15.50 -9.36
N PRO A 145 7.85 16.43 -8.50
CA PRO A 145 7.02 16.86 -7.39
C PRO A 145 5.82 17.67 -7.88
N VAL A 146 4.67 17.51 -7.23
CA VAL A 146 3.47 18.31 -7.45
C VAL A 146 3.20 19.12 -6.19
N ARG A 147 3.45 20.42 -6.23
CA ARG A 147 3.32 21.33 -5.09
C ARG A 147 1.96 22.03 -5.04
N GLY A 148 1.17 21.91 -6.12
CA GLY A 148 -0.15 22.51 -6.22
C GLY A 148 -0.76 22.31 -7.60
N TRP A 149 -1.85 23.03 -7.84
CA TRP A 149 -2.65 22.94 -9.05
C TRP A 149 -1.87 23.26 -10.32
N ASP A 150 -1.07 24.31 -10.32
CA ASP A 150 -0.33 24.74 -11.51
C ASP A 150 0.74 23.72 -11.91
N ASP A 151 1.46 23.15 -10.94
CA ASP A 151 2.40 22.06 -11.17
C ASP A 151 1.69 20.84 -11.76
N LEU A 152 0.52 20.48 -11.23
CA LEU A 152 -0.28 19.34 -11.73
C LEU A 152 -0.70 19.56 -13.19
N VAL A 153 -1.22 20.73 -13.52
CA VAL A 153 -1.66 21.06 -14.88
C VAL A 153 -0.48 21.03 -15.85
N ALA A 154 0.65 21.63 -15.49
CA ALA A 154 1.87 21.61 -16.28
C ALA A 154 2.38 20.17 -16.50
N LEU A 155 2.39 19.36 -15.44
CA LEU A 155 2.80 17.95 -15.48
C LEU A 155 1.88 17.11 -16.38
N MET A 156 0.57 17.29 -16.27
CA MET A 156 -0.41 16.61 -17.12
C MET A 156 -0.22 16.99 -18.58
N ALA A 157 0.01 18.27 -18.88
CA ALA A 157 0.25 18.76 -20.23
C ALA A 157 1.55 18.16 -20.82
N ALA A 158 2.65 18.23 -20.08
CA ALA A 158 3.95 17.66 -20.49
C ALA A 158 3.89 16.15 -20.76
N ALA A 159 3.10 15.41 -19.94
CA ALA A 159 2.91 13.97 -20.08
C ALA A 159 1.81 13.58 -21.10
N GLY A 160 1.11 14.53 -21.72
CA GLY A 160 -0.02 14.27 -22.62
C GLY A 160 -1.21 13.58 -21.95
N LEU A 161 -1.42 13.83 -20.65
CA LEU A 161 -2.47 13.21 -19.85
C LEU A 161 -3.66 14.14 -19.68
N ARG A 162 -4.84 13.71 -20.12
CA ARG A 162 -6.10 14.44 -19.92
C ARG A 162 -6.96 13.89 -18.80
N ARG A 163 -6.71 12.64 -18.39
CA ARG A 163 -7.44 11.92 -17.34
C ARG A 163 -6.43 11.23 -16.44
N VAL A 164 -6.45 11.58 -15.16
CA VAL A 164 -5.53 11.05 -14.16
C VAL A 164 -6.26 10.70 -12.87
N PHE A 165 -5.68 9.79 -12.09
CA PHE A 165 -5.90 9.74 -10.67
C PHE A 165 -4.82 10.56 -9.98
N VAL A 166 -5.24 11.48 -9.10
CA VAL A 166 -4.38 12.20 -8.17
C VAL A 166 -4.62 11.60 -6.80
N LYS A 167 -3.58 11.05 -6.19
CA LYS A 167 -3.66 10.32 -4.93
C LYS A 167 -2.68 10.92 -3.93
N PRO A 168 -3.03 11.10 -2.64
CA PRO A 168 -2.01 11.33 -1.62
C PRO A 168 -0.96 10.21 -1.67
N ALA A 169 0.31 10.57 -1.60
CA ALA A 169 1.41 9.61 -1.68
C ALA A 169 1.32 8.55 -0.56
N HIS A 170 0.84 8.94 0.61
CA HIS A 170 0.78 8.15 1.85
C HIS A 170 -0.68 8.02 2.35
N GLY A 171 -1.60 7.65 1.48
CA GLY A 171 -3.02 7.47 1.84
C GLY A 171 -3.47 6.01 1.74
N SER A 172 -4.50 5.66 2.49
CA SER A 172 -5.19 4.36 2.41
C SER A 172 -6.68 4.57 2.13
N SER A 173 -7.41 3.49 1.85
CA SER A 173 -8.88 3.46 1.70
C SER A 173 -9.47 4.47 0.71
N ALA A 174 -8.71 4.85 -0.32
CA ALA A 174 -9.05 5.89 -1.29
C ALA A 174 -9.27 7.29 -0.67
N SER A 175 -8.81 7.53 0.57
CA SER A 175 -8.83 8.86 1.18
C SER A 175 -8.03 9.86 0.35
N GLY A 176 -8.60 11.01 0.05
CA GLY A 176 -7.92 12.07 -0.71
C GLY A 176 -7.76 11.80 -2.21
N VAL A 177 -8.30 10.71 -2.75
CA VAL A 177 -8.14 10.37 -4.17
C VAL A 177 -9.09 11.19 -5.04
N LEU A 178 -8.56 11.82 -6.08
CA LEU A 178 -9.32 12.52 -7.11
C LEU A 178 -9.20 11.79 -8.45
N ALA A 179 -10.32 11.44 -9.07
CA ALA A 179 -10.38 11.06 -10.47
C ALA A 179 -10.61 12.33 -11.28
N LEU A 180 -9.53 12.88 -11.85
CA LEU A 180 -9.47 14.19 -12.51
C LEU A 180 -9.53 14.03 -14.02
N GLU A 181 -10.31 14.89 -14.67
CA GLU A 181 -10.43 14.98 -16.11
C GLU A 181 -10.37 16.44 -16.57
N THR A 182 -9.58 16.68 -17.61
CA THR A 182 -9.50 17.99 -18.29
C THR A 182 -9.98 17.86 -19.73
N ALA A 183 -10.68 18.87 -20.21
CA ALA A 183 -11.16 18.94 -21.59
C ALA A 183 -10.87 20.32 -22.21
N GLY A 184 -11.02 20.43 -23.52
CA GLY A 184 -10.82 21.69 -24.23
C GLY A 184 -11.66 22.86 -23.66
N GLY A 185 -11.18 24.10 -23.80
CA GLY A 185 -11.85 25.27 -23.27
C GLY A 185 -11.72 25.44 -21.75
N GLY A 186 -10.66 24.90 -21.13
CA GLY A 186 -10.42 25.01 -19.69
C GLY A 186 -11.39 24.25 -18.79
N ARG A 187 -12.18 23.34 -19.35
CA ARG A 187 -13.11 22.52 -18.57
C ARG A 187 -12.35 21.48 -17.74
N VAL A 188 -12.67 21.47 -16.45
CA VAL A 188 -12.06 20.58 -15.46
C VAL A 188 -13.15 19.97 -14.61
N GLN A 189 -13.06 18.69 -14.32
CA GLN A 189 -13.88 18.02 -13.31
C GLN A 189 -13.07 17.01 -12.50
N ALA A 190 -13.44 16.84 -11.24
CA ALA A 190 -12.90 15.80 -10.37
C ALA A 190 -14.04 15.05 -9.68
N VAL A 191 -13.91 13.72 -9.60
CA VAL A 191 -14.78 12.83 -8.83
C VAL A 191 -13.97 12.33 -7.64
N THR A 192 -14.47 12.57 -6.42
CA THR A 192 -13.74 12.26 -5.18
C THR A 192 -14.69 12.04 -4.03
N SER A 193 -14.21 11.42 -2.94
CA SER A 193 -14.89 11.38 -1.63
C SER A 193 -14.52 12.56 -0.72
N VAL A 194 -13.63 13.44 -1.15
CA VAL A 194 -13.14 14.57 -0.36
C VAL A 194 -14.21 15.66 -0.26
N GLU A 195 -14.45 16.13 0.95
CA GLU A 195 -15.23 17.32 1.26
C GLU A 195 -14.29 18.39 1.82
N ARG A 196 -14.49 19.64 1.38
CA ARG A 196 -13.77 20.80 1.90
C ARG A 196 -14.72 21.64 2.73
N ASP A 197 -14.36 21.95 3.97
CA ASP A 197 -15.15 22.84 4.82
C ASP A 197 -14.88 24.33 4.55
N GLY A 198 -15.61 25.20 5.24
CA GLY A 198 -15.48 26.65 5.11
C GLY A 198 -14.12 27.20 5.54
N ALA A 199 -13.36 26.48 6.35
CA ALA A 199 -12.01 26.80 6.78
C ALA A 199 -10.92 26.21 5.85
N GLY A 200 -11.33 25.53 4.79
CA GLY A 200 -10.41 24.95 3.80
C GLY A 200 -9.88 23.57 4.16
N ARG A 201 -10.28 22.99 5.29
CA ARG A 201 -9.85 21.67 5.75
C ARG A 201 -10.52 20.56 4.94
N LEU A 202 -9.82 19.45 4.72
CA LEU A 202 -10.30 18.32 3.92
C LEU A 202 -10.73 17.16 4.79
N PHE A 203 -11.89 16.62 4.48
CA PHE A 203 -12.47 15.47 5.16
C PHE A 203 -12.80 14.37 4.15
N ASN A 204 -12.54 13.12 4.52
CA ASN A 204 -12.96 11.97 3.74
C ASN A 204 -14.43 11.64 4.07
N SER A 205 -15.27 11.65 3.06
CA SER A 205 -16.69 11.34 3.15
C SER A 205 -16.99 9.96 2.56
N LEU A 206 -18.03 9.30 3.05
CA LEU A 206 -18.55 8.09 2.40
C LEU A 206 -19.30 8.38 1.10
N ARG A 207 -19.53 9.66 0.77
CA ARG A 207 -20.23 10.11 -0.43
C ARG A 207 -19.25 10.55 -1.49
N VAL A 208 -19.38 9.97 -2.67
CA VAL A 208 -18.64 10.42 -3.86
C VAL A 208 -19.30 11.70 -4.40
N ARG A 209 -18.49 12.74 -4.58
CA ARG A 209 -18.87 14.07 -5.06
C ARG A 209 -18.22 14.36 -6.40
N ARG A 210 -18.79 15.30 -7.12
CA ARG A 210 -18.22 15.88 -8.34
C ARG A 210 -17.98 17.36 -8.13
N TYR A 211 -16.76 17.78 -8.35
CA TYR A 211 -16.33 19.19 -8.41
C TYR A 211 -16.09 19.57 -9.86
N THR A 212 -16.46 20.81 -10.23
CA THR A 212 -16.32 21.31 -11.59
C THR A 212 -15.66 22.70 -11.58
N GLY A 213 -14.82 22.93 -12.60
CA GLY A 213 -14.07 24.19 -12.70
C GLY A 213 -12.70 24.16 -12.02
N ALA A 214 -11.75 24.87 -12.65
CA ALA A 214 -10.35 24.89 -12.23
C ALA A 214 -10.17 25.44 -10.81
N ARG A 215 -10.99 26.41 -10.39
CA ARG A 215 -10.88 27.03 -9.07
C ARG A 215 -11.20 26.06 -7.93
N GLU A 216 -12.30 25.29 -8.04
CA GLU A 216 -12.69 24.35 -6.99
C GLU A 216 -11.76 23.14 -6.94
N VAL A 217 -11.47 22.58 -8.12
CA VAL A 217 -10.58 21.40 -8.23
C VAL A 217 -9.16 21.77 -7.83
N GLY A 218 -8.67 22.96 -8.24
CA GLY A 218 -7.37 23.48 -7.86
C GLY A 218 -7.23 23.63 -6.36
N ALA A 219 -8.23 24.19 -5.68
CA ALA A 219 -8.21 24.34 -4.23
C ALA A 219 -8.14 22.98 -3.47
N LEU A 220 -8.71 21.91 -4.03
CA LEU A 220 -8.53 20.56 -3.46
C LEU A 220 -7.10 20.04 -3.64
N VAL A 221 -6.53 20.22 -4.85
CA VAL A 221 -5.16 19.80 -5.16
C VAL A 221 -4.15 20.55 -4.31
N ASP A 222 -4.31 21.89 -4.18
CA ASP A 222 -3.44 22.75 -3.37
C ASP A 222 -3.44 22.34 -1.90
N ALA A 223 -4.61 21.96 -1.37
CA ALA A 223 -4.74 21.50 0.01
C ALA A 223 -4.14 20.10 0.24
N LEU A 224 -4.13 19.22 -0.77
CA LEU A 224 -3.55 17.88 -0.69
C LEU A 224 -2.03 17.87 -0.95
N ALA A 225 -1.53 18.80 -1.75
CA ALA A 225 -0.14 18.82 -2.23
C ALA A 225 0.94 18.82 -1.13
N PRO A 226 0.76 19.47 0.04
CA PRO A 226 1.74 19.44 1.14
C PRO A 226 2.08 18.05 1.65
N ASP A 227 1.14 17.10 1.56
CA ASP A 227 1.36 15.70 1.97
C ASP A 227 2.04 14.84 0.88
N GLY A 228 2.33 15.45 -0.28
CA GLY A 228 2.86 14.77 -1.45
C GLY A 228 1.76 14.07 -2.26
N LEU A 229 1.91 14.13 -3.58
CA LEU A 229 0.93 13.56 -4.51
C LEU A 229 1.58 12.53 -5.43
N HIS A 230 0.84 11.47 -5.72
CA HIS A 230 1.07 10.54 -6.80
C HIS A 230 0.04 10.77 -7.90
N VAL A 231 0.51 10.94 -9.15
CA VAL A 231 -0.33 11.20 -10.32
C VAL A 231 -0.14 10.07 -11.32
N GLU A 232 -1.20 9.41 -11.69
CA GLU A 232 -1.16 8.31 -12.65
C GLU A 232 -2.25 8.44 -13.72
N ARG A 233 -2.00 7.89 -14.89
CA ARG A 233 -3.01 7.82 -15.96
C ARG A 233 -4.25 7.08 -15.48
N TRP A 234 -5.41 7.67 -15.66
CA TRP A 234 -6.67 6.98 -15.46
C TRP A 234 -6.90 5.96 -16.60
N LEU A 235 -6.72 4.69 -16.30
CA LEU A 235 -7.00 3.62 -17.26
C LEU A 235 -8.50 3.33 -17.31
N PRO A 236 -9.08 3.19 -18.53
CA PRO A 236 -10.44 2.68 -18.66
C PRO A 236 -10.52 1.24 -18.12
N LYS A 237 -11.28 1.05 -17.05
CA LYS A 237 -11.47 -0.26 -16.42
C LYS A 237 -12.47 -1.11 -17.20
N ALA A 238 -12.37 -2.41 -17.04
CA ALA A 238 -13.41 -3.36 -17.42
C ALA A 238 -14.73 -3.06 -16.73
N VAL A 239 -15.82 -3.57 -17.30
CA VAL A 239 -17.19 -3.34 -16.79
C VAL A 239 -17.84 -4.69 -16.48
N GLN A 240 -18.47 -4.78 -15.32
CA GLN A 240 -19.31 -5.90 -14.93
C GLN A 240 -20.69 -5.37 -14.49
N GLY A 241 -21.76 -5.85 -15.11
CA GLY A 241 -23.11 -5.39 -14.79
C GLY A 241 -23.31 -3.87 -14.94
N GLY A 242 -22.68 -3.22 -15.95
CA GLY A 242 -22.75 -1.78 -16.17
C GLY A 242 -21.94 -0.92 -15.15
N ARG A 243 -21.09 -1.54 -14.36
CA ARG A 243 -20.26 -0.89 -13.31
C ARG A 243 -18.78 -1.09 -13.61
N ALA A 244 -17.94 -0.09 -13.37
CA ALA A 244 -16.49 -0.24 -13.43
C ALA A 244 -16.03 -1.34 -12.44
N ALA A 245 -15.13 -2.21 -12.90
CA ALA A 245 -14.67 -3.35 -12.13
C ALA A 245 -13.14 -3.34 -11.98
N ASP A 246 -12.66 -3.72 -10.81
CA ASP A 246 -11.28 -4.15 -10.56
C ASP A 246 -11.25 -5.37 -9.64
N LEU A 247 -10.06 -5.91 -9.41
CA LEU A 247 -9.89 -7.04 -8.51
C LEU A 247 -8.95 -6.66 -7.36
N ARG A 248 -9.31 -7.07 -6.15
CA ARG A 248 -8.38 -7.19 -5.03
C ARG A 248 -7.91 -8.64 -4.99
N VAL A 249 -6.62 -8.86 -5.21
CA VAL A 249 -5.97 -10.17 -5.14
C VAL A 249 -5.01 -10.19 -3.96
N VAL A 250 -5.16 -11.17 -3.06
CA VAL A 250 -4.19 -11.39 -1.98
C VAL A 250 -3.15 -12.38 -2.49
N VAL A 251 -1.90 -11.99 -2.40
CA VAL A 251 -0.74 -12.85 -2.71
C VAL A 251 -0.04 -13.17 -1.39
N THR A 252 0.02 -14.44 -1.05
CA THR A 252 0.68 -14.95 0.15
C THR A 252 1.78 -15.91 -0.26
N GLY A 253 2.98 -15.69 0.26
CA GLY A 253 4.11 -16.56 -0.06
C GLY A 253 4.49 -16.58 -1.54
N GLY A 254 4.20 -15.49 -2.28
CA GLY A 254 4.45 -15.38 -3.71
C GLY A 254 3.36 -15.98 -4.61
N ARG A 255 2.28 -16.55 -4.05
CA ARG A 255 1.15 -17.14 -4.78
C ARG A 255 -0.13 -16.35 -4.59
N ALA A 256 -0.88 -16.14 -5.65
CA ALA A 256 -2.21 -15.52 -5.61
C ALA A 256 -3.21 -16.48 -4.95
N THR A 257 -3.56 -16.22 -3.69
CA THR A 257 -4.37 -17.14 -2.88
C THR A 257 -5.84 -16.79 -2.83
N HIS A 258 -6.19 -15.49 -2.82
CA HIS A 258 -7.59 -15.06 -2.71
C HIS A 258 -7.84 -13.92 -3.69
N ALA A 259 -9.07 -13.82 -4.19
CA ALA A 259 -9.47 -12.73 -5.07
C ALA A 259 -10.94 -12.34 -4.86
N VAL A 260 -11.21 -11.05 -4.99
CA VAL A 260 -12.57 -10.50 -5.02
C VAL A 260 -12.67 -9.45 -6.13
N VAL A 261 -13.77 -9.48 -6.86
CA VAL A 261 -14.14 -8.40 -7.79
C VAL A 261 -14.79 -7.28 -7.00
N ARG A 262 -14.34 -6.05 -7.23
CA ARG A 262 -14.97 -4.85 -6.69
C ARG A 262 -15.58 -4.07 -7.84
N THR A 263 -16.83 -3.66 -7.68
CA THR A 263 -17.55 -2.89 -8.72
C THR A 263 -18.06 -1.58 -8.17
N SER A 264 -18.08 -0.53 -9.01
CA SER A 264 -18.63 0.78 -8.65
C SER A 264 -19.26 1.50 -9.85
N ARG A 265 -20.23 2.35 -9.57
CA ARG A 265 -20.80 3.29 -10.56
C ARG A 265 -19.91 4.52 -10.75
N SER A 266 -18.96 4.75 -9.84
CA SER A 266 -17.95 5.80 -9.91
C SER A 266 -16.60 5.24 -10.38
N PRO A 267 -15.63 6.06 -10.80
CA PRO A 267 -14.28 5.58 -11.10
C PRO A 267 -13.55 5.00 -9.88
N LEU A 268 -14.01 5.34 -8.66
CA LEU A 268 -13.49 4.81 -7.40
C LEU A 268 -14.20 3.50 -7.07
N THR A 269 -13.48 2.38 -7.12
CA THR A 269 -14.04 1.03 -6.93
C THR A 269 -13.91 0.51 -5.49
N ASN A 270 -13.47 1.36 -4.56
CA ASN A 270 -13.35 1.02 -3.15
C ASN A 270 -14.73 0.65 -2.56
N LEU A 271 -14.79 -0.48 -1.83
CA LEU A 271 -16.02 -0.98 -1.21
C LEU A 271 -16.60 -0.01 -0.18
N HIS A 272 -15.74 0.76 0.53
CA HIS A 272 -16.19 1.75 1.52
C HIS A 272 -16.84 2.99 0.88
N LEU A 273 -16.65 3.22 -0.43
CA LEU A 273 -17.22 4.35 -1.18
C LEU A 273 -18.43 3.95 -2.04
N GLY A 274 -19.27 3.03 -1.56
CA GLY A 274 -20.45 2.57 -2.28
C GLY A 274 -20.12 1.55 -3.39
N GLY A 275 -18.92 1.00 -3.37
CA GLY A 275 -18.58 -0.18 -4.16
C GLY A 275 -19.33 -1.42 -3.65
N ALA A 276 -19.45 -2.43 -4.51
CA ALA A 276 -20.01 -3.73 -4.17
C ALA A 276 -19.07 -4.85 -4.59
N ARG A 277 -19.17 -5.99 -3.91
CA ARG A 277 -18.53 -7.21 -4.40
C ARG A 277 -19.23 -7.62 -5.70
N GLY A 278 -18.42 -7.89 -6.72
CA GLY A 278 -18.86 -8.43 -7.98
C GLY A 278 -18.79 -9.96 -8.00
N ASP A 279 -19.08 -10.52 -9.17
CA ASP A 279 -19.04 -11.95 -9.43
C ASP A 279 -17.67 -12.34 -10.02
N LEU A 280 -16.91 -13.16 -9.28
CA LEU A 280 -15.60 -13.64 -9.70
C LEU A 280 -15.69 -14.65 -10.87
N ALA A 281 -16.72 -15.50 -10.88
CA ALA A 281 -16.91 -16.47 -11.94
C ALA A 281 -17.23 -15.76 -13.27
N ALA A 282 -18.10 -14.75 -13.22
CA ALA A 282 -18.40 -13.91 -14.38
C ALA A 282 -17.17 -13.13 -14.88
N ALA A 283 -16.31 -12.64 -13.98
CA ALA A 283 -15.06 -11.98 -14.36
C ALA A 283 -14.09 -12.96 -15.08
N ARG A 284 -13.93 -14.17 -14.55
CA ARG A 284 -13.12 -15.24 -15.19
C ARG A 284 -13.66 -15.60 -16.57
N ALA A 285 -14.97 -15.77 -16.70
CA ALA A 285 -15.61 -16.03 -17.97
C ALA A 285 -15.39 -14.88 -18.98
N ALA A 286 -15.49 -13.62 -18.54
CA ALA A 286 -15.24 -12.44 -19.38
C ALA A 286 -13.76 -12.36 -19.84
N ILE A 287 -12.80 -12.70 -19.00
CA ILE A 287 -11.38 -12.79 -19.36
C ILE A 287 -11.18 -13.87 -20.44
N ALA A 288 -11.76 -15.05 -20.24
CA ALA A 288 -11.68 -16.15 -21.20
C ALA A 288 -12.34 -15.79 -22.54
N ALA A 289 -13.53 -15.19 -22.52
CA ALA A 289 -14.22 -14.72 -23.71
C ALA A 289 -13.45 -13.62 -24.47
N ALA A 290 -12.63 -12.86 -23.77
CA ALA A 290 -11.73 -11.86 -24.35
C ALA A 290 -10.46 -12.47 -25.00
N GLY A 291 -10.25 -13.79 -24.89
CA GLY A 291 -9.08 -14.49 -25.40
C GLY A 291 -7.85 -14.38 -24.50
N SER A 292 -8.02 -14.02 -23.22
CA SER A 292 -6.95 -14.03 -22.19
C SER A 292 -7.21 -15.16 -21.19
N ARG A 293 -6.20 -15.45 -20.36
CA ARG A 293 -6.32 -16.51 -19.34
C ARG A 293 -6.38 -15.91 -17.96
N TRP A 294 -7.15 -16.54 -17.07
CA TRP A 294 -7.23 -16.13 -15.66
C TRP A 294 -5.85 -16.19 -14.98
N GLU A 295 -5.08 -17.20 -15.29
CA GLU A 295 -3.71 -17.40 -14.77
C GLU A 295 -2.77 -16.25 -15.17
N GLU A 296 -2.97 -15.64 -16.32
CA GLU A 296 -2.20 -14.45 -16.76
C GLU A 296 -2.51 -13.25 -15.86
N ALA A 297 -3.78 -13.09 -15.47
CA ALA A 297 -4.18 -12.05 -14.54
C ALA A 297 -3.55 -12.26 -13.15
N LEU A 298 -3.56 -13.50 -12.64
CA LEU A 298 -2.93 -13.85 -11.36
C LEU A 298 -1.40 -13.70 -11.42
N ALA A 299 -0.77 -14.11 -12.52
CA ALA A 299 0.68 -13.97 -12.71
C ALA A 299 1.13 -12.50 -12.69
N VAL A 300 0.30 -11.54 -13.11
CA VAL A 300 0.61 -10.11 -12.94
C VAL A 300 0.68 -9.75 -11.45
N CYS A 301 -0.23 -10.26 -10.63
CA CYS A 301 -0.24 -10.02 -9.19
C CYS A 301 0.95 -10.68 -8.50
N GLU A 302 1.30 -11.90 -8.89
CA GLU A 302 2.46 -12.64 -8.35
C GLU A 302 3.77 -11.94 -8.70
N ARG A 303 3.94 -11.43 -9.93
CA ARG A 303 5.09 -10.59 -10.29
C ARG A 303 5.13 -9.29 -9.49
N ALA A 304 3.98 -8.69 -9.20
CA ALA A 304 3.93 -7.50 -8.36
C ALA A 304 4.39 -7.80 -6.92
N ALA A 305 3.98 -8.95 -6.35
CA ALA A 305 4.46 -9.40 -5.05
C ALA A 305 5.97 -9.73 -5.08
N ALA A 306 6.47 -10.36 -6.16
CA ALA A 306 7.88 -10.69 -6.33
C ALA A 306 8.79 -9.44 -6.39
N ALA A 307 8.24 -8.26 -6.69
CA ALA A 307 8.96 -7.01 -6.55
C ALA A 307 9.24 -6.64 -5.08
N PHE A 308 8.62 -7.32 -4.10
CA PHE A 308 8.77 -7.13 -2.66
C PHE A 308 9.05 -8.47 -1.96
N PRO A 309 10.22 -9.09 -2.21
CA PRO A 309 10.51 -10.45 -1.78
C PRO A 309 10.58 -10.62 -0.26
N GLY A 310 10.86 -9.54 0.47
CA GLY A 310 10.86 -9.50 1.94
C GLY A 310 9.46 -9.32 2.55
N THR A 311 8.39 -9.17 1.74
CA THR A 311 7.01 -8.98 2.21
C THR A 311 6.17 -10.20 1.82
N ARG A 312 5.77 -11.01 2.79
CA ARG A 312 5.16 -12.32 2.55
C ARG A 312 3.71 -12.27 2.13
N CYS A 313 2.99 -11.23 2.53
CA CYS A 313 1.57 -11.09 2.21
C CYS A 313 1.25 -9.67 1.74
N VAL A 314 0.77 -9.55 0.51
CA VAL A 314 0.34 -8.27 -0.07
C VAL A 314 -1.07 -8.36 -0.65
N GLY A 315 -1.76 -7.24 -0.67
CA GLY A 315 -3.02 -7.07 -1.39
C GLY A 315 -2.81 -6.27 -2.66
N VAL A 316 -2.98 -6.89 -3.82
CA VAL A 316 -2.77 -6.28 -5.13
C VAL A 316 -4.09 -5.76 -5.70
N ASP A 317 -4.14 -4.50 -6.07
CA ASP A 317 -5.23 -3.91 -6.83
C ASP A 317 -4.97 -4.09 -8.33
N LEU A 318 -5.56 -5.13 -8.90
CA LEU A 318 -5.44 -5.45 -10.31
C LEU A 318 -6.54 -4.73 -11.10
N LEU A 319 -6.14 -4.00 -12.13
CA LEU A 319 -6.99 -3.22 -13.02
C LEU A 319 -7.13 -3.94 -14.38
N PRO A 320 -8.19 -4.74 -14.59
CA PRO A 320 -8.51 -5.19 -15.93
C PRO A 320 -8.91 -3.99 -16.78
N GLY A 321 -8.27 -3.84 -17.93
CA GLY A 321 -8.63 -2.80 -18.89
C GLY A 321 -9.97 -3.09 -19.57
N ALA A 322 -10.50 -2.09 -20.25
CA ALA A 322 -11.73 -2.24 -21.05
C ALA A 322 -11.61 -3.45 -21.99
N GLY A 323 -12.60 -4.34 -21.94
CA GLY A 323 -12.59 -5.59 -22.71
C GLY A 323 -11.83 -6.76 -22.09
N TRP A 324 -11.37 -6.69 -20.83
CA TRP A 324 -10.82 -7.80 -20.02
C TRP A 324 -9.53 -8.46 -20.57
N ARG A 325 -8.84 -7.85 -21.54
CA ARG A 325 -7.67 -8.43 -22.22
C ARG A 325 -6.32 -8.03 -21.63
N ARG A 326 -6.26 -6.89 -20.98
CA ARG A 326 -5.01 -6.31 -20.44
C ARG A 326 -5.19 -6.06 -18.97
N PHE A 327 -4.10 -6.25 -18.23
CA PHE A 327 -4.07 -6.10 -16.79
C PHE A 327 -2.97 -5.14 -16.39
N ALA A 328 -3.25 -4.24 -15.46
CA ALA A 328 -2.25 -3.38 -14.83
C ALA A 328 -2.44 -3.41 -13.33
N VAL A 329 -1.39 -3.16 -12.57
CA VAL A 329 -1.43 -3.03 -11.11
C VAL A 329 -1.64 -1.56 -10.77
N GLY A 330 -2.71 -1.26 -10.04
CA GLY A 330 -3.00 0.09 -9.56
C GLY A 330 -2.36 0.41 -8.22
N GLU A 331 -2.17 -0.61 -7.38
CA GLU A 331 -1.58 -0.48 -6.05
C GLU A 331 -1.19 -1.86 -5.49
N VAL A 332 -0.13 -1.90 -4.71
CA VAL A 332 0.22 -3.05 -3.86
C VAL A 332 0.17 -2.59 -2.40
N ASN A 333 -0.65 -3.26 -1.60
CA ASN A 333 -0.90 -2.92 -0.22
C ASN A 333 -0.19 -3.91 0.71
N ALA A 334 0.57 -3.41 1.69
CA ALA A 334 1.13 -4.22 2.76
C ALA A 334 0.01 -4.89 3.59
N PHE A 335 0.37 -5.92 4.34
CA PHE A 335 -0.51 -6.64 5.28
C PHE A 335 -1.69 -7.39 4.61
N GLY A 336 -1.71 -7.56 3.28
CA GLY A 336 -2.78 -8.25 2.58
C GLY A 336 -4.15 -7.59 2.75
N ASP A 337 -5.21 -8.42 2.83
CA ASP A 337 -6.58 -7.95 3.11
C ASP A 337 -7.33 -9.00 3.95
N LEU A 338 -8.34 -8.56 4.71
CA LEU A 338 -9.18 -9.45 5.52
C LEU A 338 -10.08 -10.35 4.67
N LEU A 339 -10.69 -9.81 3.63
CA LEU A 339 -11.65 -10.46 2.73
C LEU A 339 -12.58 -11.45 3.45
N PRO A 340 -13.38 -11.00 4.44
CA PRO A 340 -14.19 -11.92 5.26
C PRO A 340 -15.13 -12.75 4.39
N GLY A 341 -15.25 -14.06 4.73
CA GLY A 341 -16.13 -15.00 4.05
C GLY A 341 -15.61 -15.48 2.69
N LEU A 342 -14.34 -15.19 2.34
CA LEU A 342 -13.70 -15.78 1.17
C LEU A 342 -12.72 -16.87 1.60
N THR A 343 -12.67 -17.94 0.81
CA THR A 343 -11.69 -19.01 0.89
C THR A 343 -10.74 -18.95 -0.28
N GLY A 344 -9.62 -19.65 -0.16
CA GLY A 344 -8.59 -19.68 -1.19
C GLY A 344 -9.10 -20.12 -2.56
N LEU A 345 -8.47 -19.56 -3.59
CA LEU A 345 -8.75 -19.89 -4.98
C LEU A 345 -8.40 -21.35 -5.29
N PRO A 346 -9.16 -22.04 -6.15
CA PRO A 346 -8.80 -23.38 -6.62
C PRO A 346 -7.39 -23.39 -7.25
N GLY A 347 -6.55 -24.35 -6.88
CA GLY A 347 -5.17 -24.49 -7.34
C GLY A 347 -4.16 -23.56 -6.67
N SER A 348 -4.60 -22.75 -5.69
CA SER A 348 -3.73 -21.80 -4.98
C SER A 348 -2.90 -22.44 -3.86
N GLY A 349 -3.31 -23.61 -3.36
CA GLY A 349 -2.77 -24.25 -2.15
C GLY A 349 -3.31 -23.64 -0.85
N ALA A 350 -4.31 -22.76 -0.95
CA ALA A 350 -5.00 -22.14 0.18
C ALA A 350 -6.50 -22.49 0.21
N GLU A 351 -6.89 -23.58 -0.51
CA GLU A 351 -8.29 -24.00 -0.58
C GLU A 351 -8.82 -24.30 0.82
N GLY A 352 -10.01 -23.80 1.10
CA GLY A 352 -10.65 -23.95 2.42
C GLY A 352 -10.12 -23.01 3.50
N LEU A 353 -9.00 -22.35 3.30
CA LEU A 353 -8.44 -21.35 4.22
C LEU A 353 -8.96 -19.95 3.92
N ASP A 354 -9.12 -19.13 4.93
CA ASP A 354 -9.25 -17.70 4.77
C ASP A 354 -7.87 -17.03 4.56
N THR A 355 -7.83 -15.71 4.39
CA THR A 355 -6.58 -14.98 4.12
C THR A 355 -5.56 -15.09 5.24
N TYR A 356 -5.99 -15.24 6.51
CA TYR A 356 -5.09 -15.41 7.65
C TYR A 356 -4.65 -16.85 7.84
N GLY A 357 -5.53 -17.81 7.57
CA GLY A 357 -5.18 -19.23 7.52
C GLY A 357 -4.08 -19.49 6.47
N ALA A 358 -4.20 -18.87 5.28
CA ALA A 358 -3.15 -18.96 4.27
C ALA A 358 -1.81 -18.37 4.72
N GLN A 359 -1.82 -17.24 5.45
CA GLN A 359 -0.61 -16.64 6.00
C GLN A 359 0.02 -17.51 7.09
N VAL A 360 -0.79 -18.12 7.95
CA VAL A 360 -0.30 -19.06 8.99
C VAL A 360 0.30 -20.29 8.33
N ALA A 361 -0.36 -20.85 7.32
CA ALA A 361 0.16 -22.01 6.58
C ALA A 361 1.52 -21.69 5.93
N ASP A 362 1.64 -20.53 5.26
CA ASP A 362 2.89 -20.07 4.68
C ASP A 362 4.00 -19.85 5.72
N LEU A 363 3.65 -19.32 6.90
CA LEU A 363 4.60 -19.11 8.00
C LEU A 363 5.15 -20.42 8.56
N LEU A 364 4.32 -21.48 8.60
CA LEU A 364 4.72 -22.81 9.05
C LEU A 364 5.60 -23.52 8.02
N ASP A 365 5.24 -23.37 6.74
CA ASP A 365 5.93 -24.02 5.61
C ASP A 365 7.33 -23.41 5.39
N ARG A 366 7.43 -22.10 5.57
CA ARG A 366 8.64 -21.29 5.37
C ARG A 366 8.87 -20.36 6.56
N PRO A 367 9.36 -20.85 7.69
CA PRO A 367 9.67 -19.97 8.83
C PRO A 367 10.71 -18.90 8.43
N PRO A 368 10.64 -17.68 8.98
CA PRO A 368 11.63 -16.66 8.70
C PRO A 368 13.02 -17.11 9.13
N ASP A 369 14.03 -16.75 8.33
CA ASP A 369 15.43 -17.10 8.60
C ASP A 369 15.92 -16.47 9.89
N ARG A 370 16.32 -17.30 10.85
CA ARG A 370 16.94 -16.87 12.11
C ARG A 370 18.42 -16.52 11.97
N ALA A 371 19.02 -16.80 10.79
CA ALA A 371 20.44 -16.60 10.54
C ALA A 371 20.82 -15.17 10.07
N GLY A 372 19.86 -14.32 9.74
CA GLY A 372 20.07 -13.00 9.15
C GLY A 372 20.22 -11.82 10.14
N ALA A 373 20.24 -12.06 11.46
CA ALA A 373 20.39 -10.99 12.47
C ALA A 373 21.83 -10.47 12.62
N THR A 374 22.70 -10.71 11.65
CA THR A 374 24.06 -10.12 11.66
C THR A 374 23.96 -8.72 11.11
N VAL A 375 24.09 -7.73 11.98
CA VAL A 375 24.22 -6.31 11.69
C VAL A 375 25.29 -6.14 10.61
N ALA A 376 24.89 -5.72 9.41
CA ALA A 376 25.81 -5.14 8.44
C ALA A 376 26.29 -3.80 9.02
N GLY A 377 27.32 -3.88 9.86
CA GLY A 377 28.07 -2.74 10.32
C GLY A 377 28.84 -2.17 9.13
N THR A 378 28.32 -1.11 8.53
CA THR A 378 29.08 -0.27 7.61
C THR A 378 30.12 0.49 8.42
N SER A 379 31.28 -0.14 8.63
CA SER A 379 32.51 0.58 8.96
C SER A 379 33.02 1.28 7.70
N GLY A 380 32.42 2.40 7.37
CA GLY A 380 32.95 3.34 6.41
C GLY A 380 34.11 4.12 7.09
N THR A 381 35.32 3.62 7.01
CA THR A 381 36.54 4.38 7.31
C THR A 381 36.65 5.46 6.22
N ALA A 382 36.25 6.67 6.57
CA ALA A 382 36.56 7.85 5.77
C ALA A 382 38.04 8.13 5.86
N THR A 383 38.81 7.78 4.82
CA THR A 383 40.20 8.21 4.66
C THR A 383 40.18 9.68 4.27
N ALA A 384 40.51 10.53 5.23
CA ALA A 384 40.73 11.96 4.98
C ALA A 384 42.02 12.12 4.17
N THR A 385 41.88 12.42 2.88
CA THR A 385 43.03 12.85 2.06
C THR A 385 43.27 14.32 2.30
N THR A 386 44.33 14.62 3.05
CA THR A 386 44.83 15.98 3.28
C THR A 386 45.48 16.47 1.99
N ALA A 387 44.83 17.40 1.29
CA ALA A 387 45.42 18.11 0.18
C ALA A 387 46.31 19.23 0.72
N THR A 388 47.62 19.07 0.56
CA THR A 388 48.62 20.09 0.85
C THR A 388 48.62 21.15 -0.25
N VAL A 389 48.20 22.36 0.10
CA VAL A 389 48.28 23.53 -0.81
C VAL A 389 49.70 24.07 -0.74
N THR A 390 50.46 23.90 -1.81
CA THR A 390 51.76 24.54 -1.99
C THR A 390 51.57 25.91 -2.63
N THR A 391 51.83 26.97 -1.84
CA THR A 391 51.90 28.34 -2.37
C THR A 391 53.22 28.54 -3.05
N GLY A 392 53.21 28.62 -4.38
CA GLY A 392 54.35 29.04 -5.19
C GLY A 392 54.32 30.54 -5.42
N THR A 393 55.22 31.26 -4.74
CA THR A 393 55.58 32.62 -5.10
C THR A 393 56.58 32.58 -6.24
N GLY A 394 56.26 33.17 -7.39
CA GLY A 394 57.15 33.38 -8.52
C GLY A 394 57.02 34.81 -9.03
N ARG A 395 58.07 35.59 -8.76
CA ARG A 395 58.31 36.92 -9.37
C ARG A 395 58.64 36.73 -10.87
N THR A 396 58.16 37.48 -11.72
CA THR A 396 58.74 38.62 -12.54
C THR A 396 57.61 39.15 -13.41
#